data_fe5f44766d588452fbc981928ade64ac
#
_entry.id   fe5f44766d588452fbc981928ade64ac
#
_cell.length_a   1.000
_cell.length_b   1.000
_cell.length_c   1.000
_cell.angle_alpha   90.00
_cell.angle_beta   90.00
_cell.angle_gamma   90.00
#
_symmetry.space_group_name_H-M   'P 1'
#
loop_
_entity.id
_entity.type
_entity.pdbx_description
1 polymer ?
#
loop_
_entity_poly.entity_id
_entity_poly.type
_entity_poly.pdbx_seq_one_letter_code
_entity_poly.pdbx_strand_id
1 'polypeptide(L)'
;VLGLLGASTATARESVPLASVALAELPAEARQTLQLIKQGGPFPYVPKDGSVFGNFEQRLPLQPRAYYREYTVPTPGRRDRGARRIIAGTGSGGDVATSGEYYYTGDHYRSFRRIRE
;
A
#
# COMPACT_ATOMS: atom_id res chain seq x y z
N VAL A 1 -20.44 3.90 -35.45
CA VAL A 1 -19.72 5.13 -35.25
C VAL A 1 -19.97 5.65 -33.82
N LEU A 2 -21.21 5.71 -33.46
CA LEU A 2 -21.56 6.31 -32.17
C LEU A 2 -21.21 5.44 -30.98
N GLY A 3 -21.17 4.14 -31.19
CA GLY A 3 -20.85 3.23 -30.09
C GLY A 3 -19.45 3.38 -29.53
N LEU A 4 -18.53 3.95 -30.29
CA LEU A 4 -17.17 4.12 -29.84
C LEU A 4 -17.03 5.11 -28.69
N LEU A 5 -17.91 6.06 -28.62
CA LEU A 5 -17.85 7.10 -27.60
C LEU A 5 -18.10 6.55 -26.20
N GLY A 6 -18.98 5.57 -26.07
CA GLY A 6 -19.26 4.99 -24.77
C GLY A 6 -18.08 4.23 -24.19
N ALA A 7 -17.33 3.53 -25.01
CA ALA A 7 -16.17 2.79 -24.55
C ALA A 7 -15.09 3.71 -24.00
N SER A 8 -14.86 4.86 -24.65
CA SER A 8 -13.86 5.82 -24.19
C SER A 8 -14.19 6.36 -22.81
N THR A 9 -15.46 6.61 -22.57
CA THR A 9 -15.88 7.16 -21.27
C THR A 9 -15.56 6.21 -20.13
N ALA A 10 -15.84 4.93 -20.31
CA ALA A 10 -15.60 3.94 -19.27
C ALA A 10 -14.10 3.85 -18.93
N THR A 11 -13.24 3.85 -19.94
CA THR A 11 -11.81 3.79 -19.73
C THR A 11 -11.29 5.00 -18.96
N ALA A 12 -11.80 6.18 -19.28
CA ALA A 12 -11.35 7.40 -18.63
C ALA A 12 -11.60 7.39 -17.12
N ARG A 13 -12.70 6.80 -16.66
CA ARG A 13 -13.00 6.77 -15.24
C ARG A 13 -12.06 5.89 -14.45
N GLU A 14 -11.47 4.89 -15.11
CA GLU A 14 -10.59 3.94 -14.43
C GLU A 14 -9.16 4.43 -14.33
N SER A 15 -8.84 5.54 -14.93
CA SER A 15 -7.46 5.98 -15.02
C SER A 15 -7.11 7.10 -14.05
N VAL A 16 -7.90 7.30 -12.98
CA VAL A 16 -7.60 8.32 -11.97
C VAL A 16 -6.30 7.94 -11.27
N PRO A 17 -5.28 8.82 -11.30
CA PRO A 17 -3.99 8.50 -10.69
C PRO A 17 -4.10 8.42 -9.17
N LEU A 18 -3.31 7.54 -8.59
CA LEU A 18 -3.18 7.44 -7.16
C LEU A 18 -2.37 8.62 -6.64
N ALA A 19 -2.78 9.20 -5.53
CA ALA A 19 -2.02 10.26 -4.88
C ALA A 19 -0.67 9.72 -4.40
N SER A 20 0.30 10.61 -4.22
CA SER A 20 1.61 10.23 -3.70
C SER A 20 1.99 11.09 -2.50
N VAL A 21 2.95 10.62 -1.72
CA VAL A 21 3.47 11.33 -0.56
C VAL A 21 4.97 11.05 -0.48
N ALA A 22 5.75 12.08 -0.16
CA ALA A 22 7.18 11.89 0.05
C ALA A 22 7.42 11.14 1.36
N LEU A 23 8.38 10.23 1.37
CA LEU A 23 8.73 9.48 2.57
C LEU A 23 9.03 10.40 3.74
N ALA A 24 9.73 11.51 3.49
CA ALA A 24 10.10 12.46 4.54
C ALA A 24 8.88 13.14 5.19
N GLU A 25 7.74 13.15 4.52
CA GLU A 25 6.52 13.77 5.03
C GLU A 25 5.66 12.82 5.85
N LEU A 26 6.01 11.54 5.87
CA LEU A 26 5.26 10.55 6.65
C LEU A 26 5.66 10.60 8.12
N PRO A 27 4.78 10.13 9.02
CA PRO A 27 5.16 9.98 10.43
C PRO A 27 6.42 9.13 10.59
N ALA A 28 7.17 9.41 11.66
CA ALA A 28 8.39 8.66 11.91
C ALA A 28 8.15 7.16 11.99
N GLU A 29 7.02 6.75 12.57
CA GLU A 29 6.67 5.33 12.68
C GLU A 29 6.50 4.68 11.31
N ALA A 30 5.97 5.42 10.33
CA ALA A 30 5.84 4.89 8.97
C ALA A 30 7.20 4.72 8.31
N ARG A 31 8.09 5.68 8.52
CA ARG A 31 9.45 5.55 7.97
C ARG A 31 10.18 4.36 8.57
N GLN A 32 10.01 4.13 9.87
CA GLN A 32 10.61 2.99 10.56
C GLN A 32 10.04 1.67 10.06
N THR A 33 8.72 1.60 9.86
CA THR A 33 8.10 0.39 9.32
C THR A 33 8.61 0.09 7.92
N LEU A 34 8.75 1.11 7.07
CA LEU A 34 9.29 0.88 5.74
C LEU A 34 10.71 0.33 5.81
N GLN A 35 11.52 0.85 6.73
CA GLN A 35 12.87 0.33 6.91
C GLN A 35 12.86 -1.14 7.33
N LEU A 36 11.95 -1.52 8.23
CA LEU A 36 11.81 -2.92 8.62
C LEU A 36 11.41 -3.80 7.43
N ILE A 37 10.51 -3.34 6.57
CA ILE A 37 10.13 -4.08 5.37
C ILE A 37 11.37 -4.34 4.51
N LYS A 38 12.20 -3.33 4.32
CA LYS A 38 13.41 -3.45 3.50
C LYS A 38 14.46 -4.34 4.12
N GLN A 39 14.46 -4.47 5.45
CA GLN A 39 15.39 -5.33 6.18
C GLN A 39 14.90 -6.77 6.32
N GLY A 40 13.62 -7.01 6.08
CA GLY A 40 13.05 -8.34 6.30
C GLY A 40 12.61 -8.62 7.72
N GLY A 41 12.41 -7.58 8.50
CA GLY A 41 12.00 -7.68 9.89
C GLY A 41 13.15 -7.59 10.87
N PRO A 42 12.94 -8.04 12.13
CA PRO A 42 11.72 -8.64 12.68
C PRO A 42 10.58 -7.64 12.81
N PHE A 43 9.34 -8.13 12.70
CA PHE A 43 8.15 -7.29 12.76
C PHE A 43 7.46 -7.43 14.10
N PRO A 44 6.95 -6.30 14.67
CA PRO A 44 6.37 -6.34 16.01
C PRO A 44 4.96 -6.92 16.08
N TYR A 45 4.23 -7.00 14.97
CA TYR A 45 2.82 -7.43 14.99
C TYR A 45 2.64 -8.73 14.23
N VAL A 46 3.27 -9.80 14.69
CA VAL A 46 3.15 -11.13 14.08
C VAL A 46 1.88 -11.80 14.58
N PRO A 47 1.14 -12.50 13.73
CA PRO A 47 1.37 -12.80 12.32
C PRO A 47 0.75 -11.81 11.34
N LYS A 48 0.28 -10.66 11.80
CA LYS A 48 -0.38 -9.67 10.92
C LYS A 48 0.58 -9.05 9.93
N ASP A 49 1.78 -8.66 10.40
CA ASP A 49 2.76 -8.04 9.52
C ASP A 49 3.25 -9.06 8.50
N GLY A 50 3.18 -8.68 7.23
CA GLY A 50 3.56 -9.57 6.15
C GLY A 50 2.44 -10.43 5.60
N SER A 51 1.24 -10.34 6.16
CA SER A 51 0.10 -11.10 5.64
C SER A 51 -0.41 -10.50 4.33
N VAL A 52 -1.13 -11.32 3.57
CA VAL A 52 -1.65 -10.89 2.27
C VAL A 52 -2.70 -9.80 2.45
N PHE A 53 -2.56 -8.73 1.67
CA PHE A 53 -3.60 -7.71 1.53
C PHE A 53 -4.34 -7.96 0.23
N GLY A 54 -5.66 -8.19 0.32
CA GLY A 54 -6.43 -8.67 -0.83
C GLY A 54 -6.77 -7.63 -1.87
N ASN A 55 -6.69 -6.33 -1.54
CA ASN A 55 -7.08 -5.25 -2.45
C ASN A 55 -8.50 -5.44 -3.00
N PHE A 56 -9.42 -5.93 -2.15
CA PHE A 56 -10.77 -6.30 -2.60
C PHE A 56 -11.55 -5.10 -3.12
N GLU A 57 -11.28 -3.91 -2.61
CA GLU A 57 -11.95 -2.69 -3.05
C GLU A 57 -11.24 -2.02 -4.22
N GLN A 58 -10.16 -2.61 -4.69
CA GLN A 58 -9.45 -2.18 -5.89
C GLN A 58 -8.97 -0.73 -5.83
N ARG A 59 -8.56 -0.30 -4.64
CA ARG A 59 -8.01 1.04 -4.46
C ARG A 59 -6.56 1.14 -4.89
N LEU A 60 -5.87 0.01 -4.95
CA LEU A 60 -4.50 -0.10 -5.49
C LEU A 60 -4.56 -0.70 -6.89
N PRO A 61 -3.49 -0.56 -7.69
CA PRO A 61 -3.45 -1.17 -9.01
C PRO A 61 -3.77 -2.66 -8.96
N LEU A 62 -4.51 -3.15 -9.95
CA LEU A 62 -4.91 -4.55 -9.98
C LEU A 62 -3.69 -5.42 -10.21
N GLN A 63 -3.53 -6.45 -9.39
CA GLN A 63 -2.42 -7.37 -9.45
C GLN A 63 -2.90 -8.77 -9.08
N PRO A 64 -2.14 -9.81 -9.40
CA PRO A 64 -2.51 -11.18 -9.04
C PRO A 64 -2.65 -11.34 -7.53
N ARG A 65 -3.36 -12.38 -7.14
CA ARG A 65 -3.56 -12.73 -5.75
C ARG A 65 -2.21 -12.85 -5.03
N ALA A 66 -2.17 -12.39 -3.79
CA ALA A 66 -0.99 -12.41 -2.93
C ALA A 66 0.14 -11.46 -3.36
N TYR A 67 -0.13 -10.57 -4.32
CA TYR A 67 0.86 -9.60 -4.73
C TYR A 67 1.17 -8.58 -3.64
N TYR A 68 0.16 -8.17 -2.85
CA TYR A 68 0.32 -7.15 -1.82
C TYR A 68 0.42 -7.78 -0.44
N ARG A 69 1.28 -7.19 0.41
CA ARG A 69 1.44 -7.57 1.81
C ARG A 69 1.20 -6.36 2.69
N GLU A 70 0.57 -6.56 3.86
CA GLU A 70 0.30 -5.46 4.78
C GLU A 70 1.26 -5.46 5.94
N TYR A 71 1.54 -4.26 6.43
CA TYR A 71 2.42 -4.04 7.58
C TYR A 71 1.83 -2.95 8.46
N THR A 72 1.92 -3.14 9.78
CA THR A 72 1.40 -2.19 10.74
C THR A 72 2.35 -1.02 10.93
N VAL A 73 1.80 0.19 10.89
CA VAL A 73 2.49 1.40 11.31
C VAL A 73 1.95 1.74 12.70
N PRO A 74 2.75 1.62 13.76
CA PRO A 74 2.24 1.87 15.10
C PRO A 74 1.72 3.30 15.26
N THR A 75 0.67 3.45 16.05
CA THR A 75 0.15 4.77 16.43
C THR A 75 0.56 5.03 17.87
N PRO A 76 1.38 6.06 18.15
CA PRO A 76 1.84 6.34 19.49
C PRO A 76 0.66 6.50 20.47
N GLY A 77 0.80 5.90 21.65
CA GLY A 77 -0.21 5.99 22.68
C GLY A 77 -1.36 5.02 22.57
N ARG A 78 -1.45 4.21 21.51
CA ARG A 78 -2.51 3.21 21.37
C ARG A 78 -1.99 1.83 21.75
N ARG A 79 -2.85 1.06 22.41
CA ARG A 79 -2.54 -0.34 22.73
C ARG A 79 -2.81 -1.27 21.56
N ASP A 80 -3.80 -0.93 20.73
CA ASP A 80 -4.13 -1.73 19.56
C ASP A 80 -3.24 -1.33 18.39
N ARG A 81 -3.46 -1.98 17.24
CA ARG A 81 -2.68 -1.71 16.03
C ARG A 81 -2.98 -0.34 15.42
N GLY A 82 -4.09 0.29 15.80
CA GLY A 82 -4.53 1.53 15.16
C GLY A 82 -4.92 1.31 13.70
N ALA A 83 -5.01 2.40 12.95
CA ALA A 83 -5.53 2.38 11.58
C ALA A 83 -4.46 2.58 10.51
N ARG A 84 -3.19 2.72 10.90
CA ARG A 84 -2.12 3.06 9.95
C ARG A 84 -1.44 1.80 9.43
N ARG A 85 -1.20 1.75 8.12
CA ARG A 85 -0.55 0.59 7.48
C ARG A 85 0.36 1.04 6.35
N ILE A 86 1.34 0.19 6.02
CA ILE A 86 2.01 0.24 4.73
C ILE A 86 1.64 -1.04 3.99
N ILE A 87 1.27 -0.89 2.74
CA ILE A 87 1.06 -2.00 1.83
C ILE A 87 2.24 -2.03 0.88
N ALA A 88 2.88 -3.20 0.78
CA ALA A 88 4.02 -3.38 -0.10
C ALA A 88 3.66 -4.33 -1.22
N GLY A 89 3.99 -3.93 -2.46
CA GLY A 89 3.92 -4.85 -3.58
C GLY A 89 5.13 -5.76 -3.60
N THR A 90 4.98 -6.96 -4.15
CA THR A 90 6.11 -7.88 -4.29
C THR A 90 6.97 -7.58 -5.51
N GLY A 91 6.43 -6.79 -6.47
CA GLY A 91 7.17 -6.43 -7.66
C GLY A 91 7.44 -7.61 -8.56
N SER A 92 8.20 -7.39 -9.62
CA SER A 92 8.54 -8.44 -10.57
C SER A 92 9.49 -9.48 -9.95
N GLY A 93 10.27 -9.08 -8.96
CA GLY A 93 11.20 -9.99 -8.28
C GLY A 93 10.56 -10.83 -7.18
N GLY A 94 9.30 -10.57 -6.83
CA GLY A 94 8.61 -11.33 -5.80
C GLY A 94 9.04 -11.02 -4.38
N ASP A 95 9.71 -9.89 -4.14
CA ASP A 95 10.29 -9.56 -2.83
C ASP A 95 9.91 -8.14 -2.44
N VAL A 96 9.12 -8.01 -1.37
CA VAL A 96 8.69 -6.70 -0.88
C VAL A 96 9.87 -5.82 -0.47
N ALA A 97 10.96 -6.41 -0.04
CA ALA A 97 12.12 -5.65 0.43
C ALA A 97 12.77 -4.83 -0.67
N THR A 98 12.67 -5.28 -1.92
CA THR A 98 13.35 -4.66 -3.05
C THR A 98 12.41 -4.18 -4.13
N SER A 99 11.10 -4.29 -3.92
CA SER A 99 10.12 -3.98 -4.98
C SER A 99 10.08 -2.49 -5.34
N GLY A 100 10.35 -1.60 -4.38
CA GLY A 100 10.21 -0.16 -4.60
C GLY A 100 8.76 0.30 -4.70
N GLU A 101 7.81 -0.56 -4.34
CA GLU A 101 6.39 -0.25 -4.48
C GLU A 101 5.69 -0.31 -3.14
N TYR A 102 5.47 0.86 -2.53
CA TYR A 102 4.91 0.97 -1.20
C TYR A 102 3.82 2.02 -1.15
N TYR A 103 2.75 1.73 -0.40
CA TYR A 103 1.59 2.61 -0.26
C TYR A 103 1.30 2.82 1.21
N TYR A 104 0.99 4.05 1.59
CA TYR A 104 0.64 4.38 2.96
C TYR A 104 -0.85 4.62 3.09
N THR A 105 -1.46 4.11 4.16
CA THR A 105 -2.82 4.46 4.56
C THR A 105 -2.81 4.86 6.03
N GLY A 106 -3.52 5.95 6.34
CA GLY A 106 -3.73 6.39 7.71
C GLY A 106 -5.15 6.17 8.21
N ASP A 107 -6.03 5.60 7.37
CA ASP A 107 -7.47 5.50 7.65
C ASP A 107 -8.00 4.09 7.44
N HIS A 108 -7.19 3.09 7.74
CA HIS A 108 -7.56 1.67 7.70
C HIS A 108 -8.07 1.27 6.31
N TYR A 109 -7.22 1.54 5.29
CA TYR A 109 -7.41 1.10 3.88
C TYR A 109 -8.47 1.88 3.11
N ARG A 110 -9.01 2.97 3.64
CA ARG A 110 -10.01 3.75 2.91
C ARG A 110 -9.40 4.60 1.82
N SER A 111 -8.16 5.05 2.04
CA SER A 111 -7.41 5.79 1.03
C SER A 111 -5.95 5.42 1.12
N PHE A 112 -5.23 5.59 0.00
CA PHE A 112 -3.82 5.26 -0.08
C PHE A 112 -3.07 6.36 -0.79
N ARG A 113 -1.79 6.50 -0.45
CA ARG A 113 -0.86 7.36 -1.18
C ARG A 113 0.39 6.55 -1.49
N ARG A 114 0.86 6.62 -2.74
CA ARG A 114 2.12 5.97 -3.13
C ARG A 114 3.27 6.69 -2.45
N ILE A 115 4.17 5.94 -1.82
CA ILE A 115 5.33 6.53 -1.14
C ILE A 115 6.42 6.78 -2.16
N ARG A 116 6.89 8.04 -2.22
CA ARG A 116 8.05 8.45 -3.02
C ARG A 116 9.26 8.53 -2.07
N GLU A 117 10.30 7.84 -2.42
CA GLU A 117 11.50 7.78 -1.59
C GLU A 117 12.59 8.75 -2.02
#